data_8cce71dde65d68ff19b557b1383e485f
#
_entry.id   8cce71dde65d68ff19b557b1383e485f
#
_cell.length_a   1.000
_cell.length_b   1.000
_cell.length_c   1.000
_cell.angle_alpha   90.00
_cell.angle_beta   90.00
_cell.angle_gamma   90.00
#
_symmetry.space_group_name_H-M   'P 1'
#
loop_
_entity.id
_entity.type
_entity.pdbx_description
1 polymer ?
#
loop_
_entity_poly.entity_id
_entity_poly.type
_entity_poly.pdbx_seq_one_letter_code
_entity_poly.pdbx_strand_id
1 'polypeptide(L)'
;MNKHISALFAMMMGALLMTSCLKSDDSSSSIIYNNDTAITAFSLTTVNRYIHTTSKSGKDTINKKAISNPVTFYIDHYNKRIYNADSLPADCDLKHVVTSISTKNSGAIAIKSLISDTLFVYNATDSIDFTQTREIRIYAQDRSTYRAYQVTVNKHQAATGKLLWEEMPAGSYPVDEVKEEWEQIVANAGLDRFIGAGTTEAYAFDKEGHLMVTTDQGATWEIDDLDDDLSLLPHESVAFVSYPFEANEQTDYQMIVGESGEIGNESSVWRKIVEYGDDSQPGKWVYMPYESYNKYYLPNLPDMSLVWFHKTVMAISSTYILITRDGGITWKESATMQLPAGDLMDVEARTDDKGALWLKEKNSDKVWRGILVEE
;
A
#
# COMPACT_ATOMS: atom_id res chain seq x y z
N MET A 1 -59.22 -37.34 -52.02
CA MET A 1 -59.08 -38.04 -50.70
C MET A 1 -57.63 -38.53 -50.62
N ASN A 2 -56.85 -38.12 -49.71
CA ASN A 2 -55.58 -38.64 -49.21
C ASN A 2 -54.40 -37.66 -48.96
N LYS A 3 -54.57 -36.37 -49.13
CA LYS A 3 -53.50 -35.46 -48.66
C LYS A 3 -53.61 -35.14 -47.17
N HIS A 4 -54.81 -35.20 -46.60
CA HIS A 4 -55.02 -34.87 -45.17
C HIS A 4 -54.72 -36.07 -44.24
N ILE A 5 -54.81 -37.30 -44.74
CA ILE A 5 -54.53 -38.47 -43.95
C ILE A 5 -52.99 -38.64 -43.77
N SER A 6 -52.22 -38.32 -44.80
CA SER A 6 -50.73 -38.39 -44.72
C SER A 6 -50.17 -37.34 -43.78
N ALA A 7 -50.77 -36.14 -43.68
CA ALA A 7 -50.39 -35.10 -42.75
C ALA A 7 -50.70 -35.47 -41.26
N LEU A 8 -51.84 -36.17 -41.06
CA LEU A 8 -52.22 -36.63 -39.72
C LEU A 8 -51.33 -37.76 -39.24
N PHE A 9 -50.91 -38.66 -40.15
CA PHE A 9 -49.97 -39.70 -39.78
C PHE A 9 -48.55 -39.23 -39.52
N ALA A 10 -48.09 -38.22 -40.23
CA ALA A 10 -46.80 -37.59 -40.01
C ALA A 10 -46.79 -36.82 -38.67
N MET A 11 -47.92 -36.18 -38.31
CA MET A 11 -48.02 -35.47 -37.04
C MET A 11 -48.15 -36.41 -35.84
N MET A 12 -48.77 -37.57 -36.00
CA MET A 12 -48.88 -38.60 -34.96
C MET A 12 -47.58 -39.38 -34.77
N MET A 13 -46.77 -39.54 -35.83
CA MET A 13 -45.43 -40.15 -35.74
C MET A 13 -44.39 -39.20 -35.15
N GLY A 14 -44.53 -37.87 -35.33
CA GLY A 14 -43.73 -36.84 -34.68
C GLY A 14 -43.99 -36.73 -33.18
N ALA A 15 -45.23 -36.97 -32.72
CA ALA A 15 -45.58 -36.96 -31.31
C ALA A 15 -45.08 -38.19 -30.54
N LEU A 16 -44.90 -39.33 -31.21
CA LEU A 16 -44.37 -40.54 -30.57
C LEU A 16 -42.85 -40.57 -30.42
N LEU A 17 -42.11 -39.68 -31.09
CA LEU A 17 -40.66 -39.56 -30.94
C LEU A 17 -40.24 -38.58 -29.79
N MET A 18 -41.18 -37.85 -29.22
CA MET A 18 -40.91 -36.93 -28.11
C MET A 18 -41.05 -37.57 -26.72
N THR A 19 -41.51 -38.82 -26.64
CA THR A 19 -41.71 -39.50 -25.33
C THR A 19 -40.54 -40.40 -24.91
N SER A 20 -39.46 -40.44 -25.68
CA SER A 20 -38.35 -41.37 -25.41
C SER A 20 -37.18 -40.78 -24.63
N CYS A 21 -37.29 -39.58 -24.11
CA CYS A 21 -36.21 -38.96 -23.28
C CYS A 21 -36.66 -38.57 -21.88
N LEU A 22 -37.74 -39.15 -21.34
CA LEU A 22 -38.01 -39.11 -19.90
C LEU A 22 -37.72 -40.51 -19.30
N LYS A 23 -36.50 -40.98 -19.43
CA LYS A 23 -35.94 -41.87 -18.44
C LYS A 23 -35.64 -40.95 -17.23
N SER A 24 -36.49 -41.02 -16.24
CA SER A 24 -36.14 -40.62 -14.89
C SER A 24 -35.01 -41.57 -14.45
N ASP A 25 -33.76 -41.20 -14.77
CA ASP A 25 -32.69 -41.66 -13.95
C ASP A 25 -32.91 -40.98 -12.60
N ASP A 26 -33.41 -41.71 -11.65
CA ASP A 26 -33.29 -41.44 -10.20
C ASP A 26 -31.81 -41.54 -9.77
N SER A 27 -30.90 -40.97 -10.54
CA SER A 27 -29.67 -40.49 -10.02
C SER A 27 -30.00 -39.09 -9.44
N SER A 28 -30.34 -39.06 -8.17
CA SER A 28 -30.21 -37.85 -7.36
C SER A 28 -28.75 -37.41 -7.47
N SER A 29 -28.44 -36.68 -8.54
CA SER A 29 -27.18 -35.93 -8.60
C SER A 29 -27.27 -34.92 -7.45
N SER A 30 -26.71 -35.31 -6.30
CA SER A 30 -26.57 -34.41 -5.20
C SER A 30 -25.80 -33.21 -5.71
N ILE A 31 -26.45 -32.06 -5.79
CA ILE A 31 -25.79 -30.82 -6.18
C ILE A 31 -24.71 -30.59 -5.14
N ILE A 32 -23.45 -30.71 -5.57
CA ILE A 32 -22.31 -30.42 -4.69
C ILE A 32 -22.12 -28.91 -4.70
N TYR A 33 -22.50 -28.27 -3.62
CA TYR A 33 -22.27 -26.84 -3.42
C TYR A 33 -20.84 -26.58 -2.99
N ASN A 34 -20.20 -25.59 -3.61
CA ASN A 34 -18.95 -25.04 -3.13
C ASN A 34 -19.26 -23.93 -2.11
N ASN A 35 -18.97 -24.21 -0.85
CA ASN A 35 -19.26 -23.29 0.26
C ASN A 35 -18.03 -22.51 0.74
N ASP A 36 -16.87 -22.58 0.04
CA ASP A 36 -15.71 -21.77 0.37
C ASP A 36 -15.92 -20.32 -0.08
N THR A 37 -16.19 -19.45 0.88
CA THR A 37 -16.54 -18.04 0.70
C THR A 37 -15.34 -17.09 0.63
N ALA A 38 -14.13 -17.61 0.35
CA ALA A 38 -12.94 -16.78 0.25
C ALA A 38 -12.96 -15.87 -1.00
N ILE A 39 -12.56 -14.61 -0.84
CA ILE A 39 -12.19 -13.72 -1.96
C ILE A 39 -10.80 -14.15 -2.42
N THR A 40 -10.61 -14.39 -3.71
CA THR A 40 -9.33 -14.83 -4.31
C THR A 40 -8.60 -13.69 -5.02
N ALA A 41 -9.33 -12.66 -5.46
CA ALA A 41 -8.74 -11.45 -6.01
C ALA A 41 -9.68 -10.26 -5.79
N PHE A 42 -9.08 -9.09 -5.57
CA PHE A 42 -9.76 -7.80 -5.49
C PHE A 42 -8.91 -6.76 -6.22
N SER A 43 -9.52 -5.95 -7.07
CA SER A 43 -8.83 -4.85 -7.76
C SER A 43 -9.79 -3.71 -8.10
N LEU A 44 -9.23 -2.51 -8.33
CA LEU A 44 -9.96 -1.35 -8.83
C LEU A 44 -9.82 -1.30 -10.35
N THR A 45 -10.88 -1.60 -11.08
CA THR A 45 -10.85 -1.60 -12.56
C THR A 45 -10.87 -0.20 -13.13
N THR A 46 -11.55 0.74 -12.47
CA THR A 46 -11.58 2.16 -12.87
C THR A 46 -11.69 3.07 -11.66
N VAL A 47 -10.75 4.01 -11.58
CA VAL A 47 -10.76 5.13 -10.63
C VAL A 47 -10.58 6.43 -11.42
N ASN A 48 -11.39 7.43 -11.14
CA ASN A 48 -11.24 8.75 -11.75
C ASN A 48 -10.30 9.62 -10.91
N ARG A 49 -9.41 10.34 -11.56
CA ARG A 49 -8.61 11.42 -10.98
C ARG A 49 -9.13 12.76 -11.47
N TYR A 50 -9.16 13.75 -10.60
CA TYR A 50 -9.51 15.13 -10.91
C TYR A 50 -8.28 16.02 -10.70
N ILE A 51 -7.54 16.25 -11.79
CA ILE A 51 -6.26 16.95 -11.76
C ILE A 51 -6.52 18.43 -12.04
N HIS A 52 -6.21 19.29 -11.08
CA HIS A 52 -6.23 20.74 -11.24
C HIS A 52 -5.06 21.19 -12.13
N THR A 53 -5.36 21.96 -13.14
CA THR A 53 -4.38 22.53 -14.09
C THR A 53 -4.77 23.94 -14.45
N THR A 54 -3.80 24.71 -14.94
CA THR A 54 -4.06 26.05 -15.49
C THR A 54 -4.26 25.92 -17.00
N SER A 55 -5.37 26.44 -17.50
CA SER A 55 -5.65 26.51 -18.94
C SER A 55 -4.68 27.49 -19.65
N LYS A 56 -4.61 27.39 -20.97
CA LYS A 56 -3.80 28.34 -21.79
C LYS A 56 -4.18 29.82 -21.61
N SER A 57 -5.37 30.08 -21.08
CA SER A 57 -5.86 31.44 -20.78
C SER A 57 -5.64 31.85 -19.29
N GLY A 58 -4.85 31.08 -18.53
CA GLY A 58 -4.56 31.37 -17.12
C GLY A 58 -5.68 31.03 -16.14
N LYS A 59 -6.78 30.40 -16.61
CA LYS A 59 -7.90 29.99 -15.75
C LYS A 59 -7.66 28.62 -15.14
N ASP A 60 -8.07 28.44 -13.88
CA ASP A 60 -8.12 27.13 -13.23
C ASP A 60 -9.04 26.17 -13.99
N THR A 61 -8.61 24.95 -14.16
CA THR A 61 -9.29 23.92 -14.94
C THR A 61 -9.07 22.57 -14.29
N ILE A 62 -10.10 21.71 -14.31
CA ILE A 62 -10.03 20.34 -13.79
C ILE A 62 -10.06 19.36 -14.96
N ASN A 63 -8.99 18.56 -15.08
CA ASN A 63 -8.90 17.48 -16.04
C ASN A 63 -9.27 16.15 -15.37
N LYS A 64 -10.32 15.49 -15.88
CA LYS A 64 -10.70 14.15 -15.46
C LYS A 64 -9.88 13.11 -16.22
N LYS A 65 -9.20 12.22 -15.50
CA LYS A 65 -8.46 11.09 -16.05
C LYS A 65 -8.87 9.80 -15.35
N ALA A 66 -9.29 8.79 -16.10
CA ALA A 66 -9.52 7.45 -15.58
C ALA A 66 -8.21 6.67 -15.52
N ILE A 67 -7.98 5.95 -14.44
CA ILE A 67 -6.85 5.03 -14.26
C ILE A 67 -7.40 3.64 -13.91
N SER A 68 -6.69 2.57 -14.34
CA SER A 68 -7.08 1.18 -14.11
C SER A 68 -5.99 0.45 -13.34
N ASN A 69 -6.40 -0.40 -12.39
CA ASN A 69 -5.52 -1.20 -11.53
C ASN A 69 -4.35 -0.37 -10.94
N PRO A 70 -4.64 0.78 -10.33
CA PRO A 70 -3.61 1.74 -9.92
C PRO A 70 -2.75 1.27 -8.74
N VAL A 71 -3.24 0.31 -7.95
CA VAL A 71 -2.59 -0.22 -6.75
C VAL A 71 -2.91 -1.68 -6.56
N THR A 72 -2.04 -2.39 -5.83
CA THR A 72 -2.24 -3.79 -5.44
C THR A 72 -3.01 -3.85 -4.12
N PHE A 73 -3.92 -4.83 -4.01
CA PHE A 73 -4.66 -5.10 -2.79
C PHE A 73 -4.16 -6.37 -2.11
N TYR A 74 -4.02 -6.30 -0.81
CA TYR A 74 -3.72 -7.42 0.07
C TYR A 74 -5.02 -7.98 0.63
N ILE A 75 -5.14 -9.31 0.65
CA ILE A 75 -6.30 -10.04 1.17
C ILE A 75 -5.86 -10.79 2.41
N ASP A 76 -6.23 -10.28 3.57
CA ASP A 76 -6.04 -10.92 4.85
C ASP A 76 -7.28 -11.76 5.19
N HIS A 77 -7.20 -13.06 4.96
CA HIS A 77 -8.31 -13.98 5.21
C HIS A 77 -8.56 -14.23 6.69
N TYR A 78 -7.54 -14.11 7.50
CA TYR A 78 -7.62 -14.34 8.94
C TYR A 78 -8.43 -13.21 9.61
N ASN A 79 -7.98 -11.97 9.42
CA ASN A 79 -8.66 -10.79 9.95
C ASN A 79 -9.83 -10.32 9.08
N LYS A 80 -10.08 -10.97 7.94
CA LYS A 80 -11.16 -10.65 7.00
C LYS A 80 -11.09 -9.20 6.50
N ARG A 81 -9.85 -8.74 6.19
CA ARG A 81 -9.58 -7.40 5.68
C ARG A 81 -9.04 -7.45 4.26
N ILE A 82 -9.38 -6.43 3.47
CA ILE A 82 -8.81 -6.19 2.14
C ILE A 82 -8.44 -4.72 2.07
N TYR A 83 -7.19 -4.44 1.74
CA TYR A 83 -6.67 -3.08 1.71
C TYR A 83 -5.51 -2.94 0.73
N ASN A 84 -5.26 -1.71 0.27
CA ASN A 84 -4.06 -1.35 -0.47
C ASN A 84 -3.04 -0.72 0.49
N ALA A 85 -1.82 -1.26 0.54
CA ALA A 85 -0.71 -0.68 1.28
C ALA A 85 -0.22 0.60 0.60
N ASP A 86 -0.16 0.59 -0.75
CA ASP A 86 0.20 1.75 -1.53
C ASP A 86 -1.01 2.67 -1.71
N SER A 87 -0.93 3.88 -1.18
CA SER A 87 -2.03 4.84 -1.28
C SER A 87 -2.28 5.30 -2.71
N LEU A 88 -3.56 5.43 -3.08
CA LEU A 88 -3.95 6.10 -4.32
C LEU A 88 -3.53 7.58 -4.30
N PRO A 89 -3.30 8.22 -5.46
CA PRO A 89 -3.11 9.66 -5.54
C PRO A 89 -4.23 10.44 -4.85
N ALA A 90 -3.87 11.58 -4.23
CA ALA A 90 -4.81 12.40 -3.45
C ALA A 90 -6.02 12.92 -4.24
N ASP A 91 -5.86 13.10 -5.55
CA ASP A 91 -6.89 13.57 -6.48
C ASP A 91 -7.84 12.47 -6.99
N CYS A 92 -7.73 11.24 -6.46
CA CYS A 92 -8.63 10.14 -6.79
C CYS A 92 -10.01 10.30 -6.17
N ASP A 93 -11.03 10.02 -6.98
CA ASP A 93 -12.43 9.97 -6.54
C ASP A 93 -12.74 8.59 -5.97
N LEU A 94 -12.81 8.48 -4.65
CA LEU A 94 -13.18 7.23 -3.97
C LEU A 94 -14.70 6.99 -3.92
N LYS A 95 -15.50 7.99 -4.29
CA LYS A 95 -16.96 7.85 -4.24
C LYS A 95 -17.52 7.03 -5.41
N HIS A 96 -16.80 6.98 -6.53
CA HIS A 96 -17.27 6.34 -7.76
C HIS A 96 -16.21 5.38 -8.32
N VAL A 97 -15.91 4.32 -7.55
CA VAL A 97 -14.86 3.34 -7.89
C VAL A 97 -15.49 2.09 -8.47
N VAL A 98 -15.05 1.65 -9.64
CA VAL A 98 -15.46 0.37 -10.23
C VAL A 98 -14.44 -0.71 -9.86
N THR A 99 -14.91 -1.87 -9.40
CA THR A 99 -14.08 -2.94 -8.86
C THR A 99 -14.23 -4.25 -9.63
N SER A 100 -13.25 -5.14 -9.48
CA SER A 100 -13.36 -6.55 -9.84
C SER A 100 -13.12 -7.40 -8.60
N ILE A 101 -14.05 -8.33 -8.33
CA ILE A 101 -14.01 -9.21 -7.17
C ILE A 101 -14.13 -10.65 -7.67
N SER A 102 -13.13 -11.48 -7.37
CA SER A 102 -13.16 -12.91 -7.64
C SER A 102 -13.29 -13.70 -6.35
N THR A 103 -14.10 -14.75 -6.36
CA THR A 103 -14.35 -15.59 -5.19
C THR A 103 -14.07 -17.05 -5.49
N LYS A 104 -13.71 -17.82 -4.47
CA LYS A 104 -13.39 -19.26 -4.60
C LYS A 104 -14.58 -20.09 -5.07
N ASN A 105 -15.77 -19.74 -4.62
CA ASN A 105 -17.01 -20.50 -4.88
C ASN A 105 -17.87 -19.93 -6.00
N SER A 106 -17.50 -18.79 -6.60
CA SER A 106 -18.36 -18.02 -7.52
C SER A 106 -19.77 -17.75 -6.97
N GLY A 107 -19.89 -17.64 -5.65
CA GLY A 107 -21.14 -17.36 -4.95
C GLY A 107 -21.59 -15.90 -5.08
N ALA A 108 -22.80 -15.62 -4.59
CA ALA A 108 -23.35 -14.27 -4.61
C ALA A 108 -22.51 -13.33 -3.74
N ILE A 109 -22.27 -12.13 -4.25
CA ILE A 109 -21.56 -11.06 -3.54
C ILE A 109 -22.57 -9.96 -3.22
N ALA A 110 -22.57 -9.48 -1.97
CA ALA A 110 -23.37 -8.35 -1.55
C ALA A 110 -22.53 -7.30 -0.83
N ILE A 111 -22.89 -6.04 -1.00
CA ILE A 111 -22.21 -4.88 -0.41
C ILE A 111 -23.16 -4.23 0.58
N LYS A 112 -22.69 -4.02 1.82
CA LYS A 112 -23.48 -3.34 2.83
C LYS A 112 -23.51 -1.83 2.56
N SER A 113 -24.68 -1.20 2.75
CA SER A 113 -24.84 0.25 2.69
C SER A 113 -23.98 0.95 3.75
N LEU A 114 -23.47 2.16 3.46
CA LEU A 114 -22.80 3.02 4.45
C LEU A 114 -23.75 3.65 5.46
N ILE A 115 -25.03 3.78 5.10
CA ILE A 115 -26.01 4.55 5.88
C ILE A 115 -27.14 3.70 6.47
N SER A 116 -27.16 2.40 6.17
CA SER A 116 -28.19 1.47 6.64
C SER A 116 -27.69 0.03 6.62
N ASP A 117 -28.47 -0.90 7.17
CA ASP A 117 -28.19 -2.33 7.10
C ASP A 117 -28.60 -3.00 5.77
N THR A 118 -28.98 -2.21 4.78
CA THR A 118 -29.38 -2.71 3.46
C THR A 118 -28.19 -3.30 2.73
N LEU A 119 -28.39 -4.44 2.08
CA LEU A 119 -27.43 -5.12 1.25
C LEU A 119 -27.78 -4.95 -0.23
N PHE A 120 -26.80 -4.59 -1.05
CA PHE A 120 -26.93 -4.49 -2.50
C PHE A 120 -26.18 -5.65 -3.13
N VAL A 121 -26.74 -6.24 -4.17
CA VAL A 121 -26.04 -7.26 -4.97
C VAL A 121 -24.93 -6.56 -5.74
N TYR A 122 -23.73 -7.13 -5.65
CA TYR A 122 -22.58 -6.62 -6.41
C TYR A 122 -22.76 -6.81 -7.90
N ASN A 123 -22.47 -5.78 -8.67
CA ASN A 123 -22.37 -5.79 -10.11
C ASN A 123 -21.02 -5.16 -10.50
N ALA A 124 -20.23 -5.85 -11.31
CA ALA A 124 -18.88 -5.44 -11.69
C ALA A 124 -18.81 -4.14 -12.54
N THR A 125 -19.96 -3.66 -13.04
CA THR A 125 -20.06 -2.40 -13.79
C THR A 125 -20.49 -1.21 -12.94
N ASP A 126 -21.00 -1.47 -11.73
CA ASP A 126 -21.51 -0.42 -10.86
C ASP A 126 -20.35 0.16 -10.02
N SER A 127 -20.44 1.46 -9.79
CA SER A 127 -19.48 2.12 -8.90
C SER A 127 -19.85 1.92 -7.43
N ILE A 128 -18.82 1.77 -6.62
CA ILE A 128 -18.92 1.63 -5.16
C ILE A 128 -18.26 2.84 -4.51
N ASP A 129 -18.87 3.34 -3.44
CA ASP A 129 -18.32 4.40 -2.61
C ASP A 129 -17.37 3.79 -1.56
N PHE A 130 -16.07 4.09 -1.67
CA PHE A 130 -15.00 3.71 -0.75
C PHE A 130 -14.45 4.90 0.03
N THR A 131 -15.21 5.95 0.21
CA THR A 131 -14.82 7.05 1.12
C THR A 131 -14.72 6.61 2.58
N GLN A 132 -15.29 5.45 2.89
CA GLN A 132 -15.19 4.74 4.16
C GLN A 132 -15.01 3.24 3.90
N THR A 133 -14.51 2.50 4.89
CA THR A 133 -14.42 1.03 4.84
C THR A 133 -15.77 0.40 4.50
N ARG A 134 -15.77 -0.55 3.56
CA ARG A 134 -16.97 -1.24 3.06
C ARG A 134 -17.02 -2.68 3.53
N GLU A 135 -18.15 -3.10 4.06
CA GLU A 135 -18.42 -4.50 4.28
C GLU A 135 -18.91 -5.18 3.01
N ILE A 136 -18.16 -6.19 2.56
CA ILE A 136 -18.49 -7.03 1.40
C ILE A 136 -18.70 -8.46 1.87
N ARG A 137 -19.87 -9.02 1.57
CA ARG A 137 -20.27 -10.38 1.97
C ARG A 137 -20.24 -11.33 0.78
N ILE A 138 -19.58 -12.47 0.97
CA ILE A 138 -19.56 -13.56 0.02
C ILE A 138 -20.42 -14.69 0.58
N TYR A 139 -21.45 -15.05 -0.14
CA TYR A 139 -22.36 -16.12 0.28
C TYR A 139 -21.89 -17.49 -0.22
N ALA A 140 -22.09 -18.51 0.58
CA ALA A 140 -21.98 -19.90 0.17
C ALA A 140 -22.97 -20.18 -0.98
N GLN A 141 -22.68 -21.14 -1.87
CA GLN A 141 -23.57 -21.46 -2.97
C GLN A 141 -24.93 -21.98 -2.51
N ASP A 142 -24.98 -22.68 -1.38
CA ASP A 142 -26.23 -23.12 -0.73
C ASP A 142 -26.91 -22.02 0.10
N ARG A 143 -26.30 -20.83 0.18
CA ARG A 143 -26.74 -19.67 0.96
C ARG A 143 -26.85 -19.91 2.47
N SER A 144 -26.30 -21.00 2.98
CA SER A 144 -26.36 -21.34 4.43
C SER A 144 -25.53 -20.38 5.29
N THR A 145 -24.41 -19.88 4.74
CA THR A 145 -23.44 -19.04 5.44
C THR A 145 -22.90 -17.94 4.53
N TYR A 146 -22.20 -16.97 5.12
CA TYR A 146 -21.42 -15.97 4.39
C TYR A 146 -20.14 -15.61 5.16
N ARG A 147 -19.16 -15.07 4.45
CA ARG A 147 -17.99 -14.41 5.02
C ARG A 147 -18.05 -12.93 4.69
N ALA A 148 -17.88 -12.08 5.70
CA ALA A 148 -17.80 -10.63 5.55
C ALA A 148 -16.35 -10.17 5.57
N TYR A 149 -15.93 -9.39 4.59
CA TYR A 149 -14.65 -8.70 4.53
C TYR A 149 -14.85 -7.20 4.73
N GLN A 150 -13.94 -6.59 5.49
CA GLN A 150 -13.83 -5.13 5.59
C GLN A 150 -12.84 -4.67 4.54
N VAL A 151 -13.32 -3.93 3.55
CA VAL A 151 -12.53 -3.45 2.41
C VAL A 151 -12.27 -1.97 2.55
N THR A 152 -10.98 -1.61 2.65
CA THR A 152 -10.53 -0.24 2.77
C THR A 152 -9.72 0.15 1.55
N VAL A 153 -10.03 1.29 0.95
CA VAL A 153 -9.26 1.87 -0.16
C VAL A 153 -8.55 3.12 0.34
N ASN A 154 -7.22 3.01 0.47
CA ASN A 154 -6.39 4.08 0.99
C ASN A 154 -6.04 5.06 -0.12
N LYS A 155 -6.25 6.34 0.17
CA LYS A 155 -5.89 7.46 -0.68
C LYS A 155 -4.91 8.36 0.07
N HIS A 156 -3.84 8.78 -0.62
CA HIS A 156 -2.89 9.69 -0.05
C HIS A 156 -3.57 11.02 0.30
N GLN A 157 -3.36 11.48 1.52
CA GLN A 157 -3.72 12.83 1.90
C GLN A 157 -2.52 13.71 1.52
N ALA A 158 -2.62 14.43 0.39
CA ALA A 158 -1.56 15.33 -0.01
C ALA A 158 -1.38 16.40 1.07
N ALA A 159 -0.15 16.62 1.51
CA ALA A 159 0.19 17.83 2.22
C ALA A 159 -0.06 19.00 1.24
N THR A 160 -1.08 19.81 1.55
CA THR A 160 -1.33 21.06 0.83
C THR A 160 -0.56 22.14 1.58
N GLY A 161 0.39 22.79 0.90
CA GLY A 161 1.15 23.85 1.51
C GLY A 161 2.59 23.92 1.00
N LYS A 162 3.25 25.00 1.34
CA LYS A 162 4.64 25.29 1.00
C LYS A 162 5.53 25.06 2.22
N LEU A 163 6.64 24.35 2.03
CA LEU A 163 7.66 24.22 3.06
C LEU A 163 8.47 25.53 3.14
N LEU A 164 8.40 26.19 4.27
CA LEU A 164 9.19 27.38 4.57
C LEU A 164 10.29 27.04 5.56
N TRP A 165 11.51 27.44 5.24
CA TRP A 165 12.68 27.22 6.07
C TRP A 165 13.08 28.45 6.84
N GLU A 166 13.41 28.26 8.11
CA GLU A 166 14.03 29.24 9.00
C GLU A 166 15.41 28.72 9.39
N GLU A 167 16.45 29.55 9.20
CA GLU A 167 17.79 29.23 9.67
C GLU A 167 17.83 29.37 11.20
N MET A 168 18.31 28.35 11.87
CA MET A 168 18.31 28.25 13.31
C MET A 168 19.72 28.43 13.89
N PRO A 169 19.85 28.85 15.15
CA PRO A 169 21.17 28.93 15.82
C PRO A 169 21.88 27.58 15.80
N ALA A 170 23.20 27.59 15.73
CA ALA A 170 24.02 26.40 15.87
C ALA A 170 23.66 25.61 17.13
N GLY A 171 23.61 24.29 17.03
CA GLY A 171 23.23 23.42 18.15
C GLY A 171 21.72 23.31 18.42
N SER A 172 20.86 23.94 17.59
CA SER A 172 19.39 23.81 17.71
C SER A 172 18.83 22.51 17.13
N TYR A 173 19.62 21.74 16.38
CA TYR A 173 19.14 20.47 15.81
C TYR A 173 18.73 19.51 16.92
N PRO A 174 17.51 18.94 16.87
CA PRO A 174 17.01 18.08 17.93
C PRO A 174 17.87 16.83 18.10
N VAL A 175 18.21 16.49 19.33
CA VAL A 175 18.89 15.22 19.63
C VAL A 175 17.91 14.06 19.41
N ASP A 176 18.41 12.97 18.87
CA ASP A 176 17.65 11.74 18.71
C ASP A 176 17.98 10.77 19.87
N GLU A 177 17.39 11.04 21.03
CA GLU A 177 17.62 10.23 22.24
C GLU A 177 17.23 8.76 21.99
N VAL A 178 16.18 8.50 21.21
CA VAL A 178 15.70 7.16 20.87
C VAL A 178 16.74 6.43 20.01
N LYS A 179 17.30 7.11 19.02
CA LYS A 179 18.36 6.53 18.17
C LYS A 179 19.62 6.24 18.97
N GLU A 180 20.06 7.18 19.83
CA GLU A 180 21.24 7.00 20.69
C GLU A 180 21.07 5.82 21.64
N GLU A 181 19.88 5.64 22.23
CA GLU A 181 19.57 4.49 23.08
C GLU A 181 19.64 3.17 22.31
N TRP A 182 19.04 3.11 21.11
CA TRP A 182 19.09 1.91 20.28
C TRP A 182 20.50 1.61 19.77
N GLU A 183 21.29 2.59 19.40
CA GLU A 183 22.70 2.39 19.02
C GLU A 183 23.51 1.75 20.17
N GLN A 184 23.24 2.13 21.42
CA GLN A 184 23.87 1.52 22.59
C GLN A 184 23.38 0.08 22.82
N ILE A 185 22.09 -0.22 22.63
CA ILE A 185 21.51 -1.56 22.74
C ILE A 185 22.14 -2.48 21.69
N VAL A 186 22.21 -2.05 20.45
CA VAL A 186 22.80 -2.78 19.31
C VAL A 186 24.28 -3.07 19.55
N ALA A 187 25.04 -2.06 20.05
CA ALA A 187 26.44 -2.25 20.39
C ALA A 187 26.63 -3.25 21.53
N ASN A 188 25.79 -3.23 22.56
CA ASN A 188 25.84 -4.17 23.68
C ASN A 188 25.49 -5.61 23.25
N ALA A 189 24.60 -5.76 22.26
CA ALA A 189 24.27 -7.06 21.66
C ALA A 189 25.38 -7.60 20.74
N GLY A 190 26.43 -6.80 20.46
CA GLY A 190 27.54 -7.18 19.59
C GLY A 190 27.21 -7.16 18.09
N LEU A 191 26.09 -6.52 17.73
CA LEU A 191 25.70 -6.27 16.34
C LEU A 191 26.51 -5.13 15.73
N ASP A 192 26.43 -4.97 14.41
CA ASP A 192 27.24 -4.01 13.68
C ASP A 192 26.65 -2.61 13.70
N ARG A 193 25.37 -2.47 13.35
CA ARG A 193 24.76 -1.16 13.12
C ARG A 193 23.26 -1.16 13.33
N PHE A 194 22.75 -0.15 14.06
CA PHE A 194 21.33 0.14 14.17
C PHE A 194 20.79 0.68 12.83
N ILE A 195 19.61 0.22 12.43
CA ILE A 195 18.93 0.63 11.19
C ILE A 195 17.74 1.52 11.49
N GLY A 196 16.87 1.12 12.40
CA GLY A 196 15.70 1.89 12.77
C GLY A 196 14.76 1.12 13.67
N ALA A 197 13.79 1.85 14.25
CA ALA A 197 12.77 1.27 15.10
C ALA A 197 11.37 1.75 14.66
N GLY A 198 10.43 0.82 14.65
CA GLY A 198 8.99 1.08 14.56
C GLY A 198 8.32 1.02 15.92
N THR A 199 7.00 0.81 15.96
CA THR A 199 6.24 0.75 17.20
C THR A 199 6.58 -0.47 18.05
N THR A 200 6.77 -1.63 17.43
CA THR A 200 6.98 -2.92 18.14
C THR A 200 8.22 -3.66 17.71
N GLU A 201 8.88 -3.27 16.64
CA GLU A 201 10.07 -3.92 16.10
C GLU A 201 11.19 -2.90 15.94
N ALA A 202 12.43 -3.34 16.19
CA ALA A 202 13.63 -2.58 15.85
C ALA A 202 14.61 -3.46 15.08
N TYR A 203 15.44 -2.84 14.24
CA TYR A 203 16.29 -3.51 13.26
C TYR A 203 17.74 -3.08 13.38
N ALA A 204 18.63 -4.04 13.17
CA ALA A 204 20.06 -3.84 13.10
C ALA A 204 20.68 -4.74 12.05
N PHE A 205 21.87 -4.43 11.56
CA PHE A 205 22.71 -5.41 10.86
C PHE A 205 23.64 -6.12 11.84
N ASP A 206 23.84 -7.41 11.60
CA ASP A 206 24.97 -8.12 12.21
C ASP A 206 26.27 -7.88 11.39
N LYS A 207 27.38 -8.46 11.85
CA LYS A 207 28.70 -8.32 11.20
C LYS A 207 28.82 -9.05 9.88
N GLU A 208 27.95 -10.00 9.63
CA GLU A 208 27.83 -10.77 8.41
C GLU A 208 26.88 -10.10 7.38
N GLY A 209 26.18 -9.03 7.79
CA GLY A 209 25.25 -8.27 6.95
C GLY A 209 23.82 -8.81 6.95
N HIS A 210 23.47 -9.70 7.88
CA HIS A 210 22.06 -10.11 8.01
C HIS A 210 21.24 -9.02 8.69
N LEU A 211 20.00 -8.86 8.24
CA LEU A 211 19.04 -8.00 8.92
C LEU A 211 18.49 -8.72 10.15
N MET A 212 18.77 -8.16 11.31
CA MET A 212 18.32 -8.64 12.60
C MET A 212 17.11 -7.87 13.08
N VAL A 213 16.17 -8.54 13.72
CA VAL A 213 14.96 -7.93 14.32
C VAL A 213 14.87 -8.27 15.80
N THR A 214 14.38 -7.33 16.57
CA THR A 214 13.95 -7.52 17.96
C THR A 214 12.51 -7.04 18.15
N THR A 215 11.74 -7.77 18.96
CA THR A 215 10.38 -7.43 19.38
C THR A 215 10.25 -7.26 20.89
N ASP A 216 11.37 -7.38 21.62
CA ASP A 216 11.45 -7.34 23.08
C ASP A 216 12.43 -6.27 23.58
N GLN A 217 12.48 -5.13 22.88
CA GLN A 217 13.30 -3.96 23.22
C GLN A 217 14.82 -4.25 23.25
N GLY A 218 15.25 -5.16 22.37
CA GLY A 218 16.66 -5.48 22.23
C GLY A 218 17.19 -6.53 23.20
N ALA A 219 16.32 -7.20 24.00
CA ALA A 219 16.73 -8.28 24.87
C ALA A 219 17.16 -9.52 24.09
N THR A 220 16.48 -9.81 22.98
CA THR A 220 16.87 -10.86 22.03
C THR A 220 16.82 -10.35 20.60
N TRP A 221 17.66 -10.94 19.73
CA TRP A 221 17.72 -10.62 18.31
C TRP A 221 17.71 -11.89 17.49
N GLU A 222 16.94 -11.90 16.41
CA GLU A 222 16.86 -12.99 15.44
C GLU A 222 16.97 -12.46 14.01
N ILE A 223 17.35 -13.34 13.07
CA ILE A 223 17.40 -12.97 11.65
C ILE A 223 15.95 -12.74 11.18
N ASP A 224 15.68 -11.56 10.59
CA ASP A 224 14.36 -11.24 10.08
C ASP A 224 14.09 -11.99 8.76
N ASP A 225 12.83 -12.34 8.54
CA ASP A 225 12.40 -13.09 7.36
C ASP A 225 12.18 -12.13 6.17
N LEU A 226 12.89 -12.41 5.08
CA LEU A 226 12.80 -11.65 3.83
C LEU A 226 12.23 -12.53 2.73
N ASP A 227 11.33 -11.98 1.93
CA ASP A 227 10.66 -12.71 0.84
C ASP A 227 11.45 -12.68 -0.49
N ASP A 228 12.64 -12.06 -0.53
CA ASP A 228 13.42 -11.82 -1.73
C ASP A 228 14.93 -12.12 -1.52
N ASP A 229 15.72 -11.91 -2.58
CA ASP A 229 17.15 -12.16 -2.58
C ASP A 229 17.90 -11.19 -1.65
N LEU A 230 18.63 -11.73 -0.69
CA LEU A 230 19.43 -10.98 0.29
C LEU A 230 20.48 -10.06 -0.36
N SER A 231 20.99 -10.39 -1.54
CA SER A 231 21.95 -9.54 -2.26
C SER A 231 21.38 -8.17 -2.64
N LEU A 232 20.05 -8.03 -2.67
CA LEU A 232 19.35 -6.79 -2.95
C LEU A 232 19.16 -5.93 -1.70
N LEU A 233 19.44 -6.45 -0.50
CA LEU A 233 19.31 -5.68 0.73
C LEU A 233 20.37 -4.55 0.75
N PRO A 234 19.99 -3.30 1.09
CA PRO A 234 20.95 -2.20 1.09
C PRO A 234 21.91 -2.30 2.27
N HIS A 235 23.22 -2.13 2.01
CA HIS A 235 24.25 -2.14 3.03
C HIS A 235 24.98 -0.79 3.18
N GLU A 236 24.90 0.07 2.18
CA GLU A 236 25.50 1.41 2.19
C GLU A 236 24.42 2.49 2.06
N SER A 237 24.66 3.65 2.63
CA SER A 237 23.72 4.81 2.62
C SER A 237 22.31 4.43 3.10
N VAL A 238 22.22 3.55 4.10
CA VAL A 238 20.95 2.97 4.54
C VAL A 238 20.15 4.01 5.33
N ALA A 239 18.91 4.21 4.94
CA ALA A 239 17.93 5.03 5.64
C ALA A 239 16.66 4.22 5.91
N PHE A 240 16.03 4.51 7.05
CA PHE A 240 14.83 3.83 7.54
C PHE A 240 13.73 4.84 7.88
N VAL A 241 12.49 4.46 7.66
CA VAL A 241 11.33 5.17 8.17
C VAL A 241 10.24 4.18 8.59
N SER A 242 9.59 4.47 9.71
CA SER A 242 8.37 3.82 10.16
C SER A 242 7.29 4.86 10.36
N TYR A 243 6.06 4.55 9.93
CA TYR A 243 4.93 5.44 10.10
C TYR A 243 3.61 4.67 10.22
N PRO A 244 2.63 5.22 10.98
CA PRO A 244 1.35 4.55 11.15
C PRO A 244 0.60 4.43 9.83
N PHE A 245 0.05 3.26 9.57
CA PHE A 245 -0.80 3.01 8.42
C PHE A 245 -2.24 3.45 8.73
N GLU A 246 -2.61 4.66 8.33
CA GLU A 246 -3.84 5.34 8.76
C GLU A 246 -5.15 4.55 8.55
N ALA A 247 -5.17 3.64 7.60
CA ALA A 247 -6.37 2.85 7.31
C ALA A 247 -6.55 1.64 8.21
N ASN A 248 -5.51 1.19 8.89
CA ASN A 248 -5.53 0.06 9.80
C ASN A 248 -4.97 0.51 11.14
N GLU A 249 -5.80 0.49 12.16
CA GLU A 249 -5.31 0.66 13.53
C GLU A 249 -4.26 -0.40 13.86
N GLN A 250 -3.32 -0.07 14.74
CA GLN A 250 -2.26 -0.99 15.18
C GLN A 250 -1.42 -1.57 14.02
N THR A 251 -1.10 -0.75 13.05
CA THR A 251 -0.30 -1.16 11.89
C THR A 251 0.70 -0.07 11.53
N ASP A 252 1.98 -0.45 11.42
CA ASP A 252 3.03 0.39 10.87
C ASP A 252 3.36 -0.01 9.43
N TYR A 253 3.66 0.97 8.62
CA TYR A 253 4.31 0.80 7.33
C TYR A 253 5.77 1.18 7.49
N GLN A 254 6.68 0.27 7.16
CA GLN A 254 8.11 0.45 7.32
C GLN A 254 8.83 0.37 5.98
N MET A 255 9.89 1.14 5.84
CA MET A 255 10.72 1.18 4.63
C MET A 255 12.19 1.26 4.97
N ILE A 256 12.99 0.45 4.29
CA ILE A 256 14.46 0.52 4.25
C ILE A 256 14.86 0.87 2.83
N VAL A 257 15.74 1.84 2.67
CA VAL A 257 16.32 2.19 1.37
C VAL A 257 17.84 2.39 1.49
N GLY A 258 18.56 2.23 0.39
CA GLY A 258 19.99 2.48 0.34
C GLY A 258 20.65 1.76 -0.85
N GLU A 259 21.97 1.69 -0.87
CA GLU A 259 22.73 1.05 -1.93
C GLU A 259 22.92 -0.45 -1.67
N SER A 260 22.64 -1.30 -2.65
CA SER A 260 22.85 -2.75 -2.57
C SER A 260 24.04 -3.25 -3.41
N GLY A 261 24.64 -2.42 -4.23
CA GLY A 261 25.69 -2.84 -5.16
C GLY A 261 25.21 -3.61 -6.40
N GLU A 262 24.03 -4.24 -6.34
CA GLU A 262 23.46 -5.03 -7.44
C GLU A 262 22.57 -4.20 -8.39
N ILE A 263 22.10 -3.03 -7.95
CA ILE A 263 21.13 -2.22 -8.68
C ILE A 263 21.76 -1.06 -9.46
N GLY A 264 23.07 -0.86 -9.31
CA GLY A 264 23.80 0.19 -10.03
C GLY A 264 23.61 1.58 -9.44
N ASN A 265 23.02 2.52 -10.19
CA ASN A 265 22.86 3.91 -9.76
C ASN A 265 21.54 4.20 -9.03
N GLU A 266 20.75 3.17 -8.79
CA GLU A 266 19.45 3.28 -8.15
C GLU A 266 19.51 2.71 -6.73
N SER A 267 18.66 3.22 -5.84
CA SER A 267 18.54 2.71 -4.49
C SER A 267 17.76 1.40 -4.45
N SER A 268 18.18 0.48 -3.61
CA SER A 268 17.35 -0.65 -3.21
C SER A 268 16.27 -0.18 -2.26
N VAL A 269 15.02 -0.52 -2.53
CA VAL A 269 13.86 -0.13 -1.73
C VAL A 269 13.16 -1.38 -1.22
N TRP A 270 13.06 -1.49 0.10
CA TRP A 270 12.36 -2.57 0.79
C TRP A 270 11.27 -2.02 1.67
N ARG A 271 10.17 -2.76 1.81
CA ARG A 271 9.06 -2.38 2.66
C ARG A 271 8.50 -3.55 3.44
N LYS A 272 7.95 -3.26 4.60
CA LYS A 272 7.30 -4.20 5.50
C LYS A 272 6.03 -3.58 6.09
N ILE A 273 4.98 -4.37 6.25
CA ILE A 273 3.79 -4.00 7.01
C ILE A 273 3.86 -4.76 8.32
N VAL A 274 3.83 -4.04 9.43
CA VAL A 274 3.91 -4.60 10.78
C VAL A 274 2.58 -4.36 11.48
N GLU A 275 1.84 -5.43 11.74
CA GLU A 275 0.62 -5.41 12.54
C GLU A 275 0.96 -5.83 13.98
N TYR A 276 0.44 -5.11 14.98
CA TYR A 276 0.73 -5.33 16.39
C TYR A 276 -0.49 -5.47 17.29
N GLY A 277 -1.63 -5.92 16.74
CA GLY A 277 -2.80 -6.34 17.53
C GLY A 277 -2.65 -7.75 18.10
N ASP A 278 -3.56 -8.15 18.99
CA ASP A 278 -3.52 -9.44 19.70
C ASP A 278 -3.43 -10.68 18.77
N ASP A 279 -3.95 -10.58 17.54
CA ASP A 279 -3.98 -11.65 16.54
C ASP A 279 -3.07 -11.34 15.34
N SER A 280 -2.09 -10.44 15.49
CA SER A 280 -1.22 -10.03 14.40
C SER A 280 -0.31 -11.17 13.92
N GLN A 281 0.00 -11.14 12.62
CA GLN A 281 0.99 -12.03 12.02
C GLN A 281 2.25 -11.22 11.71
N PRO A 282 3.46 -11.79 11.89
CA PRO A 282 4.69 -11.10 11.52
C PRO A 282 4.68 -10.80 10.03
N GLY A 283 4.95 -9.54 9.70
CA GLY A 283 5.16 -9.11 8.33
C GLY A 283 6.51 -9.60 7.81
N LYS A 284 6.70 -9.54 6.49
CA LYS A 284 7.98 -9.81 5.85
C LYS A 284 8.46 -8.60 5.07
N TRP A 285 9.76 -8.42 4.99
CA TRP A 285 10.35 -7.45 4.09
C TRP A 285 10.20 -7.92 2.65
N VAL A 286 9.69 -7.06 1.81
CA VAL A 286 9.48 -7.29 0.39
C VAL A 286 10.27 -6.26 -0.40
N TYR A 287 11.10 -6.74 -1.32
CA TYR A 287 11.83 -5.87 -2.25
C TYR A 287 10.88 -5.22 -3.26
N MET A 288 11.07 -3.94 -3.51
CA MET A 288 10.36 -3.19 -4.54
C MET A 288 11.19 -3.19 -5.82
N PRO A 289 10.85 -4.01 -6.83
CA PRO A 289 11.72 -4.24 -7.98
C PRO A 289 12.04 -2.95 -8.74
N TYR A 290 13.31 -2.76 -9.05
CA TYR A 290 13.73 -1.76 -10.01
C TYR A 290 13.25 -2.16 -11.41
N GLU A 291 12.46 -1.30 -12.03
CA GLU A 291 11.96 -1.49 -13.37
C GLU A 291 12.55 -0.42 -14.29
N SER A 292 13.34 -0.81 -15.28
CA SER A 292 14.10 0.10 -16.14
C SER A 292 13.23 1.15 -16.89
N TYR A 293 11.93 0.91 -17.01
CA TYR A 293 10.96 1.88 -17.54
C TYR A 293 10.44 2.89 -16.51
N ASN A 294 10.69 2.64 -15.20
CA ASN A 294 10.28 3.54 -14.13
C ASN A 294 11.29 4.68 -13.96
N LYS A 295 11.15 5.72 -14.74
CA LYS A 295 12.01 6.93 -14.68
C LYS A 295 11.91 7.72 -13.37
N TYR A 296 11.06 7.31 -12.45
CA TYR A 296 10.87 7.92 -11.14
C TYR A 296 11.30 6.97 -10.02
N TYR A 297 12.16 6.02 -10.29
CA TYR A 297 12.76 5.20 -9.26
C TYR A 297 13.68 6.06 -8.38
N LEU A 298 13.92 5.62 -7.12
CA LEU A 298 14.77 6.37 -6.19
C LEU A 298 16.23 6.26 -6.62
N PRO A 299 16.92 7.36 -6.97
CA PRO A 299 18.35 7.30 -7.28
C PRO A 299 19.17 7.06 -6.01
N ASN A 300 20.40 6.57 -6.14
CA ASN A 300 21.34 6.53 -5.05
C ASN A 300 21.70 7.95 -4.60
N LEU A 301 21.45 8.23 -3.32
CA LEU A 301 21.71 9.52 -2.69
C LEU A 301 22.58 9.28 -1.44
N PRO A 302 23.87 9.66 -1.47
CA PRO A 302 24.85 9.22 -0.46
C PRO A 302 24.57 9.72 0.96
N ASP A 303 23.88 10.82 1.14
CA ASP A 303 23.54 11.45 2.42
C ASP A 303 22.03 11.47 2.68
N MET A 304 21.31 10.46 2.17
CA MET A 304 19.86 10.40 2.24
C MET A 304 19.35 10.16 3.66
N SER A 305 18.34 10.95 4.05
CA SER A 305 17.49 10.69 5.21
C SER A 305 16.06 10.38 4.74
N LEU A 306 15.43 9.34 5.32
CA LEU A 306 14.00 9.12 5.17
C LEU A 306 13.25 9.74 6.34
N VAL A 307 12.24 10.52 6.06
CA VAL A 307 11.39 11.14 7.08
C VAL A 307 9.91 10.99 6.75
N TRP A 308 9.11 10.79 7.79
CA TRP A 308 7.66 10.91 7.73
C TRP A 308 7.26 12.33 8.13
N PHE A 309 6.71 13.09 7.18
CA PHE A 309 6.36 14.47 7.38
C PHE A 309 5.01 14.79 6.75
N HIS A 310 4.04 15.26 7.55
CA HIS A 310 2.68 15.58 7.11
C HIS A 310 2.09 14.52 6.17
N LYS A 311 2.09 13.25 6.63
CA LYS A 311 1.52 12.09 5.91
C LYS A 311 2.20 11.77 4.56
N THR A 312 3.45 12.16 4.43
CA THR A 312 4.27 11.91 3.23
C THR A 312 5.64 11.38 3.64
N VAL A 313 6.10 10.33 2.97
CA VAL A 313 7.50 9.90 3.09
C VAL A 313 8.35 10.74 2.15
N MET A 314 9.40 11.32 2.71
CA MET A 314 10.40 12.10 1.97
C MET A 314 11.75 11.43 2.06
N ALA A 315 12.44 11.32 0.91
CA ALA A 315 13.87 11.08 0.84
C ALA A 315 14.54 12.44 0.66
N ILE A 316 15.34 12.83 1.64
CA ILE A 316 16.01 14.13 1.70
C ILE A 316 17.51 13.93 1.62
N SER A 317 18.14 14.60 0.68
CA SER A 317 19.59 14.69 0.52
C SER A 317 20.01 16.14 0.38
N SER A 318 21.31 16.38 0.23
CA SER A 318 21.84 17.73 -0.09
C SER A 318 21.34 18.29 -1.42
N THR A 319 20.83 17.46 -2.32
CA THR A 319 20.45 17.84 -3.68
C THR A 319 18.94 17.88 -3.90
N TYR A 320 18.20 16.96 -3.28
CA TYR A 320 16.78 16.76 -3.56
C TYR A 320 15.94 16.55 -2.31
N ILE A 321 14.68 16.98 -2.36
CA ILE A 321 13.58 16.40 -1.60
C ILE A 321 12.72 15.63 -2.59
N LEU A 322 12.78 14.31 -2.50
CA LEU A 322 11.93 13.40 -3.27
C LEU A 322 10.81 12.87 -2.38
N ILE A 323 9.60 12.81 -2.89
CA ILE A 323 8.44 12.30 -2.16
C ILE A 323 7.88 11.07 -2.85
N THR A 324 7.49 10.09 -2.05
CA THR A 324 6.72 8.94 -2.53
C THR A 324 5.29 9.01 -2.03
N ARG A 325 4.34 8.58 -2.87
CA ARG A 325 2.90 8.49 -2.57
C ARG A 325 2.33 7.11 -2.86
N ASP A 326 3.19 6.16 -3.20
CA ASP A 326 2.84 4.81 -3.60
C ASP A 326 3.72 3.75 -2.93
N GLY A 327 4.17 4.06 -1.70
CA GLY A 327 4.92 3.12 -0.88
C GLY A 327 6.33 2.83 -1.41
N GLY A 328 6.98 3.82 -2.02
CA GLY A 328 8.36 3.71 -2.48
C GLY A 328 8.54 3.25 -3.94
N ILE A 329 7.44 3.06 -4.69
CA ILE A 329 7.53 2.66 -6.10
C ILE A 329 7.99 3.82 -6.99
N THR A 330 7.41 5.01 -6.77
CA THR A 330 7.83 6.22 -7.51
C THR A 330 8.21 7.35 -6.57
N TRP A 331 9.25 8.08 -6.94
CA TRP A 331 9.80 9.20 -6.19
C TRP A 331 9.86 10.43 -7.08
N LYS A 332 9.36 11.56 -6.61
CA LYS A 332 9.25 12.78 -7.41
C LYS A 332 9.57 14.01 -6.58
N GLU A 333 10.23 14.97 -7.20
CA GLU A 333 10.36 16.30 -6.60
C GLU A 333 8.99 16.96 -6.40
N SER A 334 8.86 17.69 -5.31
CA SER A 334 7.70 18.52 -5.04
C SER A 334 7.98 19.97 -5.42
N ALA A 335 7.05 20.61 -6.11
CA ALA A 335 7.17 22.03 -6.41
C ALA A 335 7.07 22.94 -5.18
N THR A 336 6.46 22.44 -4.09
CA THR A 336 6.19 23.21 -2.86
C THR A 336 7.06 22.80 -1.68
N MET A 337 7.73 21.65 -1.76
CA MET A 337 8.63 21.14 -0.73
C MET A 337 10.04 21.11 -1.32
N GLN A 338 10.73 22.24 -1.17
CA GLN A 338 12.08 22.45 -1.70
C GLN A 338 13.07 22.56 -0.55
N LEU A 339 14.34 22.26 -0.78
CA LEU A 339 15.43 22.49 0.15
C LEU A 339 15.58 23.98 0.51
N PRO A 340 16.23 24.33 1.65
CA PRO A 340 16.64 25.70 1.90
C PRO A 340 17.50 26.24 0.75
N ALA A 341 17.47 27.57 0.56
CA ALA A 341 18.30 28.20 -0.48
C ALA A 341 19.78 28.09 -0.14
N GLY A 342 20.60 27.77 -1.15
CA GLY A 342 22.06 27.66 -1.05
C GLY A 342 22.58 26.28 -1.42
N ASP A 343 23.90 26.17 -1.49
CA ASP A 343 24.58 24.90 -1.72
C ASP A 343 24.69 24.14 -0.39
N LEU A 344 24.01 23.02 -0.27
CA LEU A 344 24.03 22.13 0.89
C LEU A 344 25.04 21.01 0.69
N MET A 345 25.66 20.56 1.76
CA MET A 345 26.60 19.46 1.73
C MET A 345 26.36 18.50 2.91
N ASP A 346 26.30 17.21 2.62
CA ASP A 346 26.22 16.12 3.62
C ASP A 346 25.18 16.42 4.71
N VAL A 347 23.92 16.39 4.34
CA VAL A 347 22.81 16.75 5.21
C VAL A 347 22.27 15.56 6.01
N GLU A 348 21.65 15.89 7.13
CA GLU A 348 20.82 14.96 7.91
C GLU A 348 19.48 15.64 8.18
N ALA A 349 18.39 14.91 8.00
CA ALA A 349 17.04 15.40 8.22
C ALA A 349 16.24 14.50 9.17
N ARG A 350 15.36 15.12 9.98
CA ARG A 350 14.41 14.44 10.84
C ARG A 350 13.18 15.31 11.12
N THR A 351 12.12 14.70 11.61
CA THR A 351 10.97 15.42 12.16
C THR A 351 11.04 15.48 13.68
N ASP A 352 10.54 16.57 14.26
CA ASP A 352 10.36 16.66 15.72
C ASP A 352 8.94 16.27 16.14
N ASP A 353 8.73 16.15 17.47
CA ASP A 353 7.43 15.78 18.05
C ASP A 353 6.31 16.81 17.77
N LYS A 354 6.68 18.02 17.31
CA LYS A 354 5.75 19.09 16.96
C LYS A 354 5.41 19.13 15.49
N GLY A 355 5.97 18.17 14.72
CA GLY A 355 5.75 18.05 13.28
C GLY A 355 6.54 19.03 12.43
N ALA A 356 7.61 19.67 12.97
CA ALA A 356 8.53 20.44 12.18
C ALA A 356 9.60 19.53 11.55
N LEU A 357 10.02 19.86 10.34
CA LEU A 357 11.12 19.21 9.66
C LEU A 357 12.43 19.94 9.99
N TRP A 358 13.42 19.20 10.41
CA TRP A 358 14.74 19.74 10.71
C TRP A 358 15.76 19.22 9.71
N LEU A 359 16.68 20.10 9.33
CA LEU A 359 17.79 19.80 8.43
C LEU A 359 19.07 20.39 9.04
N LYS A 360 20.16 19.63 9.04
CA LYS A 360 21.49 20.15 9.37
C LYS A 360 22.51 19.66 8.36
N GLU A 361 23.57 20.45 8.14
CA GLU A 361 24.79 19.97 7.51
C GLU A 361 25.66 19.28 8.57
N LYS A 362 26.11 18.04 8.34
CA LYS A 362 26.85 17.23 9.33
C LYS A 362 28.19 17.85 9.74
N ASN A 363 28.84 18.54 8.80
CA ASN A 363 30.19 19.10 8.97
C ASN A 363 30.17 20.64 9.10
N SER A 364 29.03 21.23 9.44
CA SER A 364 28.90 22.68 9.68
C SER A 364 27.92 22.97 10.82
N ASP A 365 27.86 24.22 11.23
CA ASP A 365 26.92 24.69 12.26
C ASP A 365 25.55 25.09 11.68
N LYS A 366 25.33 24.87 10.39
CA LYS A 366 24.08 25.29 9.75
C LYS A 366 22.95 24.33 10.06
N VAL A 367 21.88 24.88 10.56
CA VAL A 367 20.66 24.17 10.94
C VAL A 367 19.46 24.93 10.41
N TRP A 368 18.49 24.23 9.86
CA TRP A 368 17.23 24.79 9.40
C TRP A 368 16.05 24.06 10.03
N ARG A 369 15.01 24.82 10.26
CA ARG A 369 13.70 24.32 10.66
C ARG A 369 12.69 24.62 9.58
N GLY A 370 12.05 23.59 9.02
CA GLY A 370 11.03 23.66 8.00
C GLY A 370 9.64 23.50 8.61
N ILE A 371 8.72 24.39 8.26
CA ILE A 371 7.31 24.34 8.65
C ILE A 371 6.47 24.35 7.40
N LEU A 372 5.48 23.46 7.34
CA LEU A 372 4.49 23.47 6.27
C LEU A 372 3.47 24.56 6.54
N VAL A 373 3.36 25.51 5.63
CA VAL A 373 2.36 26.58 5.68
C VAL A 373 1.30 26.31 4.64
N GLU A 374 0.06 26.11 5.06
CA GLU A 374 -1.08 25.95 4.16
C GLU A 374 -1.33 27.27 3.40
N GLU A 375 -1.54 27.17 2.08
CA GLU A 375 -1.92 28.32 1.22
C GLU A 375 -3.42 28.54 1.28
#